data_927ef441cca64578bbee2f594a732824
#
_entry.id   927ef441cca64578bbee2f594a732824
#
_cell.length_a   1.000
_cell.length_b   1.000
_cell.length_c   1.000
_cell.angle_alpha   90.00
_cell.angle_beta   90.00
_cell.angle_gamma   90.00
#
_symmetry.space_group_name_H-M   'P 1'
#
loop_
_entity.id
_entity.type
_entity.pdbx_description
1 polymer ?
#
loop_
_entity_poly.entity_id
_entity_poly.type
_entity_poly.pdbx_seq_one_letter_code
_entity_poly.pdbx_strand_id
1 'polypeptide(L)'
;FARPFRKISKSMLVNSINEKDCVAEIEFRIGKIQYKVIRGMKPSKFEIYCNGQAWNQDSSQLEQQKNFEANVLKMNYKSFTQIVVLGSSTFVPFMKLPGGQRREIIEDILDIQVFSTMNVLLKDKMRGNNEELRDIDYQLDLLKDRIELQKQHMFSLEKKTQEEIDRKKEKINEYKNTELQGAE
;
A
#
# COMPACT_ATOMS: atom_id res chain seq x y z
N PHE A 1 1.38 9.92 25.78
CA PHE A 1 1.51 10.47 24.41
C PHE A 1 2.41 11.72 24.41
N ALA A 2 3.19 11.90 23.35
CA ALA A 2 4.13 13.01 23.22
C ALA A 2 3.49 14.31 22.66
N ARG A 3 2.17 14.41 22.62
CA ARG A 3 1.45 15.55 22.03
C ARG A 3 0.55 16.18 23.06
N PRO A 4 0.52 17.53 23.18
CA PRO A 4 -0.51 18.20 23.95
C PRO A 4 -1.89 17.91 23.39
N PHE A 5 -2.88 17.75 24.24
CA PHE A 5 -4.26 17.57 23.79
C PHE A 5 -4.81 18.82 23.11
N ARG A 6 -4.50 20.00 23.68
CA ARG A 6 -4.78 21.27 23.00
C ARG A 6 -3.83 21.49 21.84
N LYS A 7 -4.30 22.11 20.76
CA LYS A 7 -3.48 22.42 19.57
C LYS A 7 -2.50 23.57 19.85
N ILE A 8 -1.63 23.38 20.84
CA ILE A 8 -0.58 24.33 21.22
C ILE A 8 0.79 23.68 21.06
N SER A 9 1.83 24.51 20.89
CA SER A 9 3.20 23.98 20.85
C SER A 9 3.63 23.50 22.24
N LYS A 10 4.52 22.49 22.29
CA LYS A 10 5.02 21.98 23.57
C LYS A 10 5.70 23.05 24.42
N SER A 11 6.40 23.98 23.78
CA SER A 11 7.06 25.09 24.47
C SER A 11 6.11 25.97 25.26
N MET A 12 4.85 26.08 24.84
CA MET A 12 3.83 26.87 25.53
C MET A 12 3.30 26.19 26.82
N LEU A 13 3.68 24.94 27.07
CA LEU A 13 3.37 24.25 28.33
C LEU A 13 4.28 24.65 29.47
N VAL A 14 5.46 25.17 29.14
CA VAL A 14 6.43 25.63 30.14
C VAL A 14 5.97 26.96 30.70
N ASN A 15 6.02 27.13 32.03
CA ASN A 15 5.66 28.37 32.68
C ASN A 15 6.55 29.52 32.16
N SER A 16 5.95 30.63 31.75
CA SER A 16 6.62 31.77 31.17
C SER A 16 7.46 32.62 32.17
N ILE A 17 7.25 32.42 33.48
CA ILE A 17 7.94 33.15 34.52
C ILE A 17 9.29 32.52 34.88
N ASN A 18 9.29 31.22 35.20
CA ASN A 18 10.48 30.48 35.60
C ASN A 18 11.12 29.68 34.45
N GLU A 19 10.45 29.53 33.32
CA GLU A 19 10.90 28.89 32.09
C GLU A 19 11.55 27.51 32.24
N LYS A 20 11.27 26.80 33.32
CA LYS A 20 11.86 25.49 33.68
C LYS A 20 10.89 24.62 34.45
N ASP A 21 11.28 23.36 34.70
CA ASP A 21 10.64 22.41 35.61
C ASP A 21 9.18 22.11 35.26
N CYS A 22 8.85 22.07 33.97
CA CYS A 22 7.54 21.58 33.54
C CYS A 22 7.51 20.05 33.59
N VAL A 23 6.93 19.48 34.64
CA VAL A 23 6.83 18.03 34.84
C VAL A 23 5.38 17.61 34.96
N ALA A 24 5.03 16.55 34.27
CA ALA A 24 3.74 15.87 34.38
C ALA A 24 4.00 14.43 34.86
N GLU A 25 3.26 14.01 35.84
CA GLU A 25 3.34 12.67 36.41
C GLU A 25 1.94 12.06 36.40
N ILE A 26 1.86 10.78 36.04
CA ILE A 26 0.63 10.00 36.07
C ILE A 26 0.89 8.61 36.61
N GLU A 27 0.04 8.17 37.53
CA GLU A 27 0.02 6.80 38.01
C GLU A 27 -1.30 6.13 37.66
N PHE A 28 -1.21 4.90 37.17
CA PHE A 28 -2.38 4.11 36.80
C PHE A 28 -2.08 2.62 36.91
N ARG A 29 -3.11 1.80 36.89
CA ARG A 29 -2.99 0.34 37.00
C ARG A 29 -3.72 -0.33 35.84
N ILE A 30 -3.05 -1.30 35.24
CA ILE A 30 -3.64 -2.20 34.24
C ILE A 30 -3.54 -3.63 34.78
N GLY A 31 -4.69 -4.24 35.06
CA GLY A 31 -4.72 -5.55 35.72
C GLY A 31 -4.03 -5.53 37.07
N LYS A 32 -2.93 -6.30 37.24
CA LYS A 32 -2.15 -6.39 38.48
C LYS A 32 -0.90 -5.50 38.49
N ILE A 33 -0.62 -4.83 37.38
CA ILE A 33 0.60 -4.05 37.19
C ILE A 33 0.31 -2.56 37.39
N GLN A 34 1.09 -1.93 38.25
CA GLN A 34 1.06 -0.49 38.49
C GLN A 34 2.10 0.21 37.62
N TYR A 35 1.69 1.23 36.89
CA TYR A 35 2.53 2.06 36.07
C TYR A 35 2.60 3.47 36.60
N LYS A 36 3.81 4.04 36.58
CA LYS A 36 4.06 5.45 36.85
C LYS A 36 4.84 6.03 35.68
N VAL A 37 4.32 7.06 35.07
CA VAL A 37 4.95 7.73 33.91
C VAL A 37 5.24 9.17 34.27
N ILE A 38 6.49 9.58 34.11
CA ILE A 38 6.97 10.92 34.37
C ILE A 38 7.46 11.51 33.06
N ARG A 39 6.92 12.66 32.72
CA ARG A 39 7.35 13.42 31.53
C ARG A 39 7.68 14.85 31.91
N GLY A 40 8.89 15.27 31.57
CA GLY A 40 9.38 16.63 31.84
C GLY A 40 9.80 17.37 30.58
N MET A 41 9.74 18.69 30.70
CA MET A 41 10.32 19.64 29.74
C MET A 41 11.15 20.65 30.50
N LYS A 42 12.39 20.90 29.97
CA LYS A 42 13.36 21.77 30.63
C LYS A 42 13.65 21.42 32.12
N PRO A 43 14.31 20.26 32.37
CA PRO A 43 14.97 19.37 31.41
C PRO A 43 14.02 18.38 30.73
N SER A 44 14.43 17.87 29.54
CA SER A 44 13.68 16.82 28.86
C SER A 44 13.82 15.53 29.64
N LYS A 45 12.69 15.01 30.13
CA LYS A 45 12.62 13.79 30.94
C LYS A 45 11.49 12.90 30.44
N PHE A 46 11.76 11.60 30.31
CA PHE A 46 10.73 10.60 30.07
C PHE A 46 11.12 9.30 30.78
N GLU A 47 10.40 8.99 31.82
CA GLU A 47 10.65 7.81 32.66
C GLU A 47 9.35 7.05 32.83
N ILE A 48 9.46 5.73 32.78
CA ILE A 48 8.37 4.80 33.03
C ILE A 48 8.81 3.84 34.12
N TYR A 49 7.94 3.66 35.10
CA TYR A 49 8.12 2.70 36.18
C TYR A 49 7.01 1.67 36.12
N CYS A 50 7.38 0.41 36.34
CA CYS A 50 6.48 -0.73 36.39
C CYS A 50 6.65 -1.42 37.76
N ASN A 51 5.59 -1.40 38.60
CA ASN A 51 5.64 -1.90 39.98
C ASN A 51 6.82 -1.34 40.80
N GLY A 52 7.14 -0.05 40.60
CA GLY A 52 8.24 0.62 41.30
C GLY A 52 9.62 0.44 40.69
N GLN A 53 9.78 -0.42 39.69
CA GLN A 53 11.05 -0.60 38.98
C GLN A 53 11.07 0.20 37.69
N ALA A 54 12.21 0.83 37.37
CA ALA A 54 12.36 1.58 36.13
C ALA A 54 12.28 0.65 34.92
N TRP A 55 11.43 1.02 33.95
CA TRP A 55 11.30 0.29 32.70
C TRP A 55 12.24 0.86 31.63
N ASN A 56 13.50 0.44 31.69
CA ASN A 56 14.53 0.88 30.75
C ASN A 56 14.80 -0.25 29.74
N GLN A 57 13.93 -0.39 28.76
CA GLN A 57 14.09 -1.43 27.72
C GLN A 57 14.63 -0.91 26.40
N ASP A 58 14.62 0.40 26.19
CA ASP A 58 14.88 0.98 24.88
C ASP A 58 16.00 2.03 24.91
N SER A 59 16.74 2.11 23.80
CA SER A 59 17.88 2.99 23.64
C SER A 59 17.51 4.49 23.47
N SER A 60 16.24 4.78 23.09
CA SER A 60 15.78 6.16 22.90
C SER A 60 14.41 6.41 23.52
N GLN A 61 14.18 7.66 23.97
CA GLN A 61 12.87 8.08 24.51
C GLN A 61 11.72 7.90 23.50
N LEU A 62 12.00 8.01 22.20
CA LEU A 62 11.01 7.84 21.15
C LEU A 62 10.60 6.38 20.97
N GLU A 63 11.55 5.48 21.02
CA GLU A 63 11.32 4.04 20.97
C GLU A 63 10.58 3.54 22.21
N GLN A 64 11.03 3.96 23.37
CA GLN A 64 10.38 3.68 24.65
C GLN A 64 8.91 4.12 24.65
N GLN A 65 8.63 5.31 24.10
CA GLN A 65 7.25 5.79 23.96
C GLN A 65 6.42 4.94 23.01
N LYS A 66 6.95 4.59 21.83
CA LYS A 66 6.24 3.75 20.86
C LYS A 66 5.93 2.37 21.45
N ASN A 67 6.90 1.76 22.13
CA ASN A 67 6.74 0.47 22.79
C ASN A 67 5.71 0.53 23.93
N PHE A 68 5.71 1.62 24.68
CA PHE A 68 4.73 1.82 25.74
C PHE A 68 3.31 2.00 25.16
N GLU A 69 3.13 2.79 24.09
CA GLU A 69 1.84 2.99 23.43
C GLU A 69 1.33 1.67 22.82
N ALA A 70 2.19 0.89 22.15
CA ALA A 70 1.81 -0.34 21.49
C ALA A 70 1.54 -1.51 22.47
N ASN A 71 2.40 -1.70 23.46
CA ASN A 71 2.36 -2.90 24.31
C ASN A 71 1.57 -2.71 25.60
N VAL A 72 1.56 -1.51 26.17
CA VAL A 72 0.91 -1.22 27.45
C VAL A 72 -0.43 -0.55 27.24
N LEU A 73 -0.48 0.59 26.55
CA LEU A 73 -1.72 1.30 26.32
C LEU A 73 -2.60 0.62 25.28
N LYS A 74 -2.00 -0.08 24.32
CA LYS A 74 -2.67 -0.76 23.19
C LYS A 74 -3.66 0.16 22.48
N MET A 75 -3.29 1.43 22.35
CA MET A 75 -4.18 2.47 21.86
C MET A 75 -3.34 3.64 21.33
N ASN A 76 -3.70 4.13 20.15
CA ASN A 76 -3.04 5.31 19.59
C ASN A 76 -3.61 6.61 20.18
N TYR A 77 -2.93 7.73 19.91
CA TYR A 77 -3.32 9.04 20.42
C TYR A 77 -4.74 9.46 20.01
N LYS A 78 -5.17 9.16 18.78
CA LYS A 78 -6.49 9.54 18.26
C LYS A 78 -7.58 8.77 19.00
N SER A 79 -7.42 7.45 19.12
CA SER A 79 -8.37 6.59 19.84
C SER A 79 -8.46 6.98 21.30
N PHE A 80 -7.34 7.23 21.96
CA PHE A 80 -7.30 7.69 23.35
C PHE A 80 -8.07 9.01 23.52
N THR A 81 -7.83 10.00 22.67
CA THR A 81 -8.50 11.30 22.78
C THR A 81 -9.98 11.24 22.48
N GLN A 82 -10.45 10.24 21.75
CA GLN A 82 -11.87 10.04 21.46
C GLN A 82 -12.62 9.27 22.52
N ILE A 83 -11.92 8.43 23.31
CA ILE A 83 -12.54 7.54 24.29
C ILE A 83 -12.40 8.11 25.70
N VAL A 84 -11.20 8.59 26.04
CA VAL A 84 -10.86 8.98 27.41
C VAL A 84 -11.07 10.46 27.65
N VAL A 85 -10.79 11.31 26.66
CA VAL A 85 -10.87 12.77 26.81
C VAL A 85 -12.23 13.27 26.29
N LEU A 86 -13.23 13.19 27.13
CA LEU A 86 -14.59 13.69 26.86
C LEU A 86 -14.80 15.06 27.52
N GLY A 87 -15.51 15.94 26.86
CA GLY A 87 -15.92 17.21 27.45
C GLY A 87 -14.95 18.41 27.31
N SER A 88 -13.91 18.29 26.48
CA SER A 88 -13.06 19.45 26.10
C SER A 88 -13.69 20.26 24.96
N SER A 89 -13.42 21.55 24.88
CA SER A 89 -13.86 22.43 23.78
C SER A 89 -13.34 21.99 22.41
N THR A 90 -12.28 21.17 22.36
CA THR A 90 -11.69 20.61 21.13
C THR A 90 -12.16 19.21 20.81
N PHE A 91 -13.03 18.62 21.66
CA PHE A 91 -13.59 17.30 21.44
C PHE A 91 -14.60 17.33 20.30
N VAL A 92 -14.40 16.45 19.32
CA VAL A 92 -15.36 16.20 18.23
C VAL A 92 -16.02 14.86 18.51
N PRO A 93 -17.35 14.81 18.68
CA PRO A 93 -18.06 13.56 18.91
C PRO A 93 -17.76 12.54 17.79
N PHE A 94 -17.64 11.27 18.16
CA PHE A 94 -17.30 10.18 17.23
C PHE A 94 -18.17 10.18 15.98
N MET A 95 -19.45 10.41 16.10
CA MET A 95 -20.40 10.41 14.98
C MET A 95 -20.22 11.59 14.01
N LYS A 96 -19.57 12.67 14.44
CA LYS A 96 -19.22 13.83 13.59
C LYS A 96 -17.89 13.67 12.87
N LEU A 97 -17.13 12.62 13.19
CA LEU A 97 -15.87 12.32 12.48
C LEU A 97 -16.13 11.83 11.07
N PRO A 98 -15.24 12.13 10.10
CA PRO A 98 -15.27 11.51 8.79
C PRO A 98 -15.21 9.98 8.85
N GLY A 99 -15.84 9.28 7.89
CA GLY A 99 -15.94 7.82 7.90
C GLY A 99 -14.61 7.08 8.02
N GLY A 100 -13.56 7.59 7.35
CA GLY A 100 -12.22 7.02 7.46
C GLY A 100 -11.62 7.10 8.87
N GLN A 101 -11.82 8.22 9.56
CA GLN A 101 -11.34 8.38 10.94
C GLN A 101 -12.11 7.51 11.93
N ARG A 102 -13.42 7.36 11.74
CA ARG A 102 -14.23 6.44 12.57
C ARG A 102 -13.75 5.00 12.42
N ARG A 103 -13.48 4.57 11.18
CA ARG A 103 -12.94 3.23 10.90
C ARG A 103 -11.60 3.02 11.57
N GLU A 104 -10.67 3.97 11.43
CA GLU A 104 -9.33 3.90 12.05
C GLU A 104 -9.42 3.72 13.57
N ILE A 105 -10.33 4.46 14.23
CA ILE A 105 -10.54 4.35 15.69
C ILE A 105 -11.11 2.98 16.06
N ILE A 106 -12.09 2.48 15.30
CA ILE A 106 -12.68 1.16 15.56
C ILE A 106 -11.66 0.05 15.36
N GLU A 107 -10.86 0.11 14.26
CA GLU A 107 -9.81 -0.85 13.98
C GLU A 107 -8.74 -0.87 15.07
N ASP A 108 -8.39 0.29 15.61
CA ASP A 108 -7.44 0.42 16.71
C ASP A 108 -7.97 -0.18 18.02
N ILE A 109 -9.22 0.13 18.38
CA ILE A 109 -9.87 -0.38 19.62
C ILE A 109 -10.04 -1.90 19.58
N LEU A 110 -10.41 -2.43 18.43
CA LEU A 110 -10.67 -3.86 18.25
C LEU A 110 -9.39 -4.66 17.90
N ASP A 111 -8.25 -3.98 17.75
CA ASP A 111 -6.97 -4.60 17.33
C ASP A 111 -7.09 -5.38 16.01
N ILE A 112 -7.89 -4.86 15.07
CA ILE A 112 -8.17 -5.51 13.78
C ILE A 112 -7.46 -4.84 12.59
N GLN A 113 -6.45 -4.00 12.84
CA GLN A 113 -5.66 -3.32 11.79
C GLN A 113 -4.97 -4.31 10.83
N VAL A 114 -4.75 -5.55 11.27
CA VAL A 114 -4.20 -6.62 10.44
C VAL A 114 -5.03 -6.84 9.16
N PHE A 115 -6.36 -6.77 9.24
CA PHE A 115 -7.21 -6.96 8.06
C PHE A 115 -7.11 -5.81 7.06
N SER A 116 -6.96 -4.58 7.54
CA SER A 116 -6.71 -3.42 6.68
C SER A 116 -5.37 -3.54 5.96
N THR A 117 -4.33 -3.98 6.64
CA THR A 117 -3.00 -4.25 6.05
C THR A 117 -3.07 -5.38 5.02
N MET A 118 -3.76 -6.49 5.33
CA MET A 118 -3.98 -7.59 4.39
C MET A 118 -4.71 -7.11 3.13
N ASN A 119 -5.72 -6.26 3.27
CA ASN A 119 -6.46 -5.71 2.12
C ASN A 119 -5.57 -4.83 1.22
N VAL A 120 -4.67 -4.03 1.78
CA VAL A 120 -3.70 -3.25 1.01
C VAL A 120 -2.77 -4.18 0.23
N LEU A 121 -2.18 -5.18 0.88
CA LEU A 121 -1.30 -6.16 0.23
C LEU A 121 -2.01 -6.96 -0.86
N LEU A 122 -3.27 -7.33 -0.64
CA LEU A 122 -4.08 -8.03 -1.64
C LEU A 122 -4.32 -7.16 -2.88
N LYS A 123 -4.66 -5.89 -2.68
CA LYS A 123 -4.86 -4.93 -3.79
C LYS A 123 -3.59 -4.72 -4.61
N ASP A 124 -2.42 -4.65 -3.96
CA ASP A 124 -1.15 -4.51 -4.66
C ASP A 124 -0.82 -5.75 -5.48
N LYS A 125 -1.04 -6.95 -4.94
CA LYS A 125 -0.89 -8.21 -5.70
C LYS A 125 -1.86 -8.30 -6.87
N MET A 126 -3.12 -7.93 -6.67
CA MET A 126 -4.12 -7.92 -7.75
C MET A 126 -3.74 -6.94 -8.87
N ARG A 127 -3.18 -5.76 -8.51
CA ARG A 127 -2.70 -4.79 -9.50
C ARG A 127 -1.55 -5.38 -10.32
N GLY A 128 -0.55 -5.97 -9.67
CA GLY A 128 0.57 -6.64 -10.37
C GLY A 128 0.10 -7.73 -11.33
N ASN A 129 -0.78 -8.62 -10.87
CA ASN A 129 -1.33 -9.68 -11.73
C ASN A 129 -2.13 -9.10 -12.92
N ASN A 130 -2.88 -8.03 -12.73
CA ASN A 130 -3.62 -7.38 -13.82
C ASN A 130 -2.69 -6.72 -14.85
N GLU A 131 -1.56 -6.17 -14.42
CA GLU A 131 -0.53 -5.63 -15.31
C GLU A 131 0.11 -6.75 -16.13
N GLU A 132 0.51 -7.86 -15.50
CA GLU A 132 1.04 -9.05 -16.20
C GLU A 132 0.04 -9.64 -17.20
N LEU A 133 -1.23 -9.72 -16.84
CA LEU A 133 -2.28 -10.18 -17.75
C LEU A 133 -2.40 -9.28 -18.99
N ARG A 134 -2.38 -7.97 -18.82
CA ARG A 134 -2.43 -7.03 -19.95
C ARG A 134 -1.22 -7.19 -20.88
N ASP A 135 -0.04 -7.39 -20.32
CA ASP A 135 1.17 -7.61 -21.11
C ASP A 135 1.09 -8.90 -21.91
N ILE A 136 0.58 -9.97 -21.32
CA ILE A 136 0.36 -11.26 -22.01
C ILE A 136 -0.70 -11.11 -23.09
N ASP A 137 -1.82 -10.47 -22.83
CA ASP A 137 -2.87 -10.22 -23.83
C ASP A 137 -2.32 -9.42 -25.02
N TYR A 138 -1.53 -8.39 -24.76
CA TYR A 138 -0.88 -7.61 -25.81
C TYR A 138 0.09 -8.48 -26.66
N GLN A 139 0.90 -9.34 -26.03
CA GLN A 139 1.79 -10.25 -26.75
C GLN A 139 0.99 -11.26 -27.58
N LEU A 140 -0.11 -11.78 -27.08
CA LEU A 140 -0.99 -12.67 -27.81
C LEU A 140 -1.59 -12.02 -29.05
N ASP A 141 -2.02 -10.77 -28.95
CA ASP A 141 -2.59 -10.06 -30.09
C ASP A 141 -1.51 -9.77 -31.16
N LEU A 142 -0.30 -9.37 -30.76
CA LEU A 142 0.83 -9.23 -31.69
C LEU A 142 1.17 -10.54 -32.42
N LEU A 143 1.12 -11.66 -31.70
CA LEU A 143 1.37 -12.95 -32.32
C LEU A 143 0.26 -13.38 -33.28
N LYS A 144 -1.00 -13.10 -32.98
CA LYS A 144 -2.14 -13.35 -33.88
C LYS A 144 -2.00 -12.55 -35.16
N ASP A 145 -1.69 -11.24 -35.05
CA ASP A 145 -1.48 -10.37 -36.20
C ASP A 145 -0.32 -10.88 -37.08
N ARG A 146 0.77 -11.28 -36.46
CA ARG A 146 1.93 -11.85 -37.18
C ARG A 146 1.59 -13.13 -37.92
N ILE A 147 0.82 -14.02 -37.30
CA ILE A 147 0.35 -15.26 -37.94
C ILE A 147 -0.54 -14.95 -39.13
N GLU A 148 -1.45 -14.00 -38.99
CA GLU A 148 -2.37 -13.61 -40.07
C GLU A 148 -1.57 -13.01 -41.26
N LEU A 149 -0.59 -12.18 -40.99
CA LEU A 149 0.27 -11.59 -42.00
C LEU A 149 1.11 -12.64 -42.73
N GLN A 150 1.61 -13.64 -42.00
CA GLN A 150 2.33 -14.77 -42.61
C GLN A 150 1.42 -15.62 -43.48
N LYS A 151 0.20 -15.89 -43.07
CA LYS A 151 -0.79 -16.62 -43.88
C LYS A 151 -1.11 -15.89 -45.19
N GLN A 152 -1.32 -14.60 -45.12
CA GLN A 152 -1.56 -13.78 -46.32
C GLN A 152 -0.36 -13.80 -47.26
N HIS A 153 0.85 -13.73 -46.71
CA HIS A 153 2.06 -13.83 -47.52
C HIS A 153 2.21 -15.20 -48.20
N MET A 154 1.99 -16.29 -47.46
CA MET A 154 2.01 -17.65 -48.02
C MET A 154 0.99 -17.79 -49.15
N PHE A 155 -0.25 -17.37 -48.93
CA PHE A 155 -1.28 -17.41 -49.96
C PHE A 155 -0.90 -16.62 -51.22
N SER A 156 -0.30 -15.46 -51.05
CA SER A 156 0.18 -14.63 -52.20
C SER A 156 1.32 -15.32 -52.99
N LEU A 157 2.20 -16.03 -52.28
CA LEU A 157 3.29 -16.81 -52.92
C LEU A 157 2.72 -18.03 -53.65
N GLU A 158 1.82 -18.78 -53.04
CA GLU A 158 1.15 -19.90 -53.67
C GLU A 158 0.44 -19.50 -54.96
N LYS A 159 -0.30 -18.39 -54.93
CA LYS A 159 -0.96 -17.86 -56.11
C LYS A 159 0.03 -17.52 -57.24
N LYS A 160 1.13 -16.80 -56.94
CA LYS A 160 2.17 -16.47 -57.89
C LYS A 160 2.80 -17.71 -58.48
N THR A 161 3.11 -18.69 -57.66
CA THR A 161 3.70 -19.95 -58.11
C THR A 161 2.76 -20.70 -59.05
N GLN A 162 1.48 -20.73 -58.72
CA GLN A 162 0.43 -21.35 -59.56
C GLN A 162 0.30 -20.66 -60.90
N GLU A 163 0.28 -19.32 -60.92
CA GLU A 163 0.28 -18.54 -62.17
C GLU A 163 1.52 -18.79 -63.05
N GLU A 164 2.69 -18.94 -62.45
CA GLU A 164 3.92 -19.32 -63.21
C GLU A 164 3.85 -20.75 -63.79
N ILE A 165 3.33 -21.69 -63.00
CA ILE A 165 3.13 -23.07 -63.46
C ILE A 165 2.15 -23.09 -64.67
N ASP A 166 1.07 -22.36 -64.55
CA ASP A 166 0.06 -22.34 -65.61
C ASP A 166 0.60 -21.66 -66.89
N ARG A 167 1.36 -20.55 -66.79
CA ARG A 167 2.08 -19.94 -67.94
C ARG A 167 3.08 -20.91 -68.59
N LYS A 168 3.82 -21.66 -67.78
CA LYS A 168 4.75 -22.69 -68.33
C LYS A 168 4.03 -23.84 -69.01
N LYS A 169 2.89 -24.26 -68.53
CA LYS A 169 2.04 -25.28 -69.15
C LYS A 169 1.49 -24.79 -70.48
N GLU A 170 1.03 -23.57 -70.59
CA GLU A 170 0.55 -22.97 -71.82
C GLU A 170 1.67 -22.94 -72.90
N LYS A 171 2.87 -22.47 -72.52
CA LYS A 171 4.02 -22.49 -73.46
C LYS A 171 4.38 -23.92 -73.93
N ILE A 172 4.35 -24.90 -73.05
CA ILE A 172 4.62 -26.31 -73.44
C ILE A 172 3.57 -26.77 -74.44
N ASN A 173 2.31 -26.42 -74.24
CA ASN A 173 1.24 -26.79 -75.17
C ASN A 173 1.36 -26.08 -76.51
N GLU A 174 1.77 -24.83 -76.54
CA GLU A 174 2.03 -24.07 -77.78
C GLU A 174 3.17 -24.73 -78.57
N TYR A 175 4.29 -25.09 -77.92
CA TYR A 175 5.42 -25.79 -78.54
C TYR A 175 5.01 -27.15 -79.10
N LYS A 176 4.21 -27.95 -78.36
CA LYS A 176 3.72 -29.22 -78.85
C LYS A 176 2.80 -29.08 -80.08
N ASN A 177 1.98 -28.08 -80.10
CA ASN A 177 1.09 -27.81 -81.24
C ASN A 177 1.85 -27.34 -82.50
N THR A 178 2.91 -26.54 -82.31
CA THR A 178 3.80 -26.10 -83.43
C THR A 178 4.64 -27.23 -83.96
N GLU A 179 5.14 -28.15 -83.17
CA GLU A 179 5.85 -29.36 -83.63
C GLU A 179 4.92 -30.31 -84.41
N LEU A 180 3.65 -30.46 -84.01
CA LEU A 180 2.70 -31.27 -84.74
C LEU A 180 2.29 -30.70 -86.07
N GLN A 181 2.24 -29.34 -86.23
CA GLN A 181 1.94 -28.66 -87.50
C GLN A 181 3.12 -28.58 -88.44
N GLY A 182 4.37 -28.80 -88.02
CA GLY A 182 5.59 -28.82 -88.84
C GLY A 182 5.98 -30.18 -89.29
N ALA A 183 5.22 -31.21 -88.95
CA ALA A 183 5.45 -32.65 -89.29
C ALA A 183 4.47 -33.16 -90.37
N GLU A 184 3.62 -32.34 -90.97
CA GLU A 184 2.80 -32.55 -92.15
C GLU A 184 3.49 -31.85 -93.35
#